data_7a004f671a81d9924d17a8be94fcc858
#
_entry.id   7a004f671a81d9924d17a8be94fcc858
#
_cell.length_a   1.000
_cell.length_b   1.000
_cell.length_c   1.000
_cell.angle_alpha   90.00
_cell.angle_beta   90.00
_cell.angle_gamma   90.00
#
_symmetry.space_group_name_H-M   'P 1'
#
loop_
_entity.id
_entity.type
_entity.pdbx_description
1 polymer ?
#
loop_
_entity_poly.entity_id
_entity_poly.type
_entity_poly.pdbx_seq_one_letter_code
_entity_poly.pdbx_strand_id
1 'polypeptide(L)'
;KWMREIWGPTPAQKRYEGRADLGNTQPGDGKRYMGRGFVQITGRRNYTDWSKRLGIDLVNKPELAEQPDIAAQIIVKGMKLGTFTGKKLSDYITLRASNFVGARRIVNGTDKATQIANLAKQYDALLKAEGYGEDTPARDIGTPVTSKPSLLSLILSFFSNLFRRSK
;
A
#
# COMPACT_ATOMS: atom_id res chain seq x y z
N LYS A 1 8.42 -2.08 13.63
CA LYS A 1 9.50 -2.90 13.00
C LYS A 1 9.08 -3.52 11.66
N TRP A 2 7.81 -3.86 11.48
CA TRP A 2 7.28 -4.53 10.27
C TRP A 2 7.03 -3.60 9.06
N MET A 3 7.10 -2.29 9.26
CA MET A 3 6.93 -1.30 8.20
C MET A 3 8.23 -1.00 7.43
N ARG A 4 9.32 -1.59 7.82
CA ARG A 4 10.64 -1.44 7.19
C ARG A 4 11.29 -2.79 6.97
N GLU A 5 11.94 -2.97 5.81
CA GLU A 5 12.79 -4.11 5.52
C GLU A 5 13.85 -4.29 6.59
N ILE A 6 14.02 -5.52 7.08
CA ILE A 6 15.10 -5.83 8.02
C ILE A 6 16.40 -5.82 7.24
N TRP A 7 17.25 -4.81 7.52
CA TRP A 7 18.55 -4.71 6.88
C TRP A 7 19.56 -5.60 7.59
N GLY A 8 19.83 -6.75 6.99
CA GLY A 8 20.96 -7.58 7.37
C GLY A 8 21.64 -7.99 6.08
N PRO A 9 22.76 -7.41 5.65
CA PRO A 9 23.19 -7.32 4.24
C PRO A 9 23.17 -8.64 3.50
N THR A 10 21.95 -9.10 3.19
CA THR A 10 21.74 -10.27 2.34
C THR A 10 22.29 -10.00 0.93
N PRO A 11 22.63 -11.03 0.14
CA PRO A 11 23.05 -10.83 -1.25
C PRO A 11 22.06 -10.00 -2.07
N ALA A 12 20.76 -10.13 -1.80
CA ALA A 12 19.71 -9.33 -2.47
C ALA A 12 19.82 -7.84 -2.10
N GLN A 13 20.01 -7.51 -0.83
CA GLN A 13 20.13 -6.14 -0.35
C GLN A 13 21.42 -5.46 -0.82
N LYS A 14 22.53 -6.20 -0.87
CA LYS A 14 23.79 -5.70 -1.45
C LYS A 14 23.61 -5.26 -2.91
N ARG A 15 22.72 -5.94 -3.67
CA ARG A 15 22.42 -5.59 -5.05
C ARG A 15 21.55 -4.32 -5.22
N TYR A 16 21.03 -3.73 -4.14
CA TYR A 16 20.34 -2.43 -4.24
C TYR A 16 21.31 -1.27 -4.51
N GLU A 17 22.56 -1.41 -4.04
CA GLU A 17 23.59 -0.41 -4.27
C GLU A 17 23.93 -0.31 -5.76
N GLY A 18 24.02 0.92 -6.28
CA GLY A 18 24.36 1.17 -7.67
C GLY A 18 23.32 0.75 -8.71
N ARG A 19 22.12 0.33 -8.30
CA ARG A 19 21.07 -0.11 -9.21
C ARG A 19 20.40 1.06 -9.91
N ALA A 20 20.74 1.28 -11.16
CA ALA A 20 20.23 2.36 -12.00
C ALA A 20 18.69 2.26 -12.24
N ASP A 21 18.14 1.04 -12.37
CA ASP A 21 16.70 0.80 -12.53
C ASP A 21 15.88 1.18 -11.28
N LEU A 22 16.50 1.19 -10.09
CA LEU A 22 15.93 1.72 -8.86
C LEU A 22 16.24 3.22 -8.65
N GLY A 23 17.07 3.83 -9.52
CA GLY A 23 17.56 5.19 -9.34
C GLY A 23 18.59 5.33 -8.22
N ASN A 24 19.18 4.24 -7.74
CA ASN A 24 20.17 4.21 -6.68
C ASN A 24 21.56 4.47 -7.30
N THR A 25 21.87 5.74 -7.58
CA THR A 25 23.08 6.15 -8.29
C THR A 25 24.13 6.81 -7.37
N GLN A 26 23.77 7.05 -6.11
CA GLN A 26 24.68 7.65 -5.13
C GLN A 26 25.13 6.61 -4.11
N PRO A 27 26.36 6.71 -3.58
CA PRO A 27 26.82 5.84 -2.51
C PRO A 27 25.88 5.83 -1.30
N GLY A 28 25.52 4.63 -0.81
CA GLY A 28 24.61 4.45 0.32
C GLY A 28 23.12 4.43 -0.04
N ASP A 29 22.74 4.67 -1.30
CA ASP A 29 21.32 4.66 -1.72
C ASP A 29 20.65 3.32 -1.47
N GLY A 30 21.36 2.22 -1.65
CA GLY A 30 20.81 0.89 -1.44
C GLY A 30 20.21 0.73 -0.05
N LYS A 31 20.93 1.13 0.99
CA LYS A 31 20.47 1.10 2.37
C LYS A 31 19.47 2.22 2.68
N ARG A 32 19.73 3.44 2.18
CA ARG A 32 18.88 4.60 2.43
C ARG A 32 17.46 4.39 1.94
N TYR A 33 17.29 3.85 0.75
CA TYR A 33 16.00 3.62 0.10
C TYR A 33 15.59 2.14 0.09
N MET A 34 15.88 1.43 1.18
CA MET A 34 15.37 0.08 1.41
C MET A 34 13.84 0.06 1.45
N GLY A 35 13.25 -1.13 1.39
CA GLY A 35 11.80 -1.33 1.40
C GLY A 35 11.12 -0.76 2.66
N ARG A 36 10.08 0.07 2.47
CA ARG A 36 9.26 0.63 3.56
C ARG A 36 7.78 0.69 3.18
N GLY A 37 6.96 0.71 4.23
CA GLY A 37 5.51 0.80 4.12
C GLY A 37 4.85 -0.52 3.72
N PHE A 38 3.54 -0.51 3.50
CA PHE A 38 2.75 -1.72 3.24
C PHE A 38 3.14 -2.43 1.94
N VAL A 39 3.60 -1.69 0.93
CA VAL A 39 4.01 -2.25 -0.37
C VAL A 39 5.53 -2.33 -0.54
N GLN A 40 6.28 -1.99 0.50
CA GLN A 40 7.74 -2.03 0.49
C GLN A 40 8.34 -1.25 -0.70
N ILE A 41 7.98 0.05 -0.83
CA ILE A 41 8.60 0.90 -1.86
C ILE A 41 10.12 0.90 -1.67
N THR A 42 10.85 0.65 -2.75
CA THR A 42 12.32 0.48 -2.73
C THR A 42 12.96 1.29 -3.84
N GLY A 43 14.10 1.89 -3.57
CA GLY A 43 14.90 2.65 -4.52
C GLY A 43 14.57 4.15 -4.58
N ARG A 44 15.62 4.97 -4.76
CA ARG A 44 15.54 6.44 -4.83
C ARG A 44 14.45 6.93 -5.79
N ARG A 45 14.29 6.28 -6.95
CA ARG A 45 13.26 6.64 -7.94
C ARG A 45 11.87 6.58 -7.33
N ASN A 46 11.50 5.48 -6.66
CA ASN A 46 10.19 5.33 -6.04
C ASN A 46 9.96 6.36 -4.92
N TYR A 47 10.97 6.60 -4.08
CA TYR A 47 10.85 7.63 -3.03
C TYR A 47 10.67 9.03 -3.62
N THR A 48 11.37 9.36 -4.71
CA THR A 48 11.22 10.64 -5.42
C THR A 48 9.83 10.78 -6.03
N ASP A 49 9.33 9.75 -6.70
CA ASP A 49 8.01 9.76 -7.34
C ASP A 49 6.90 9.89 -6.29
N TRP A 50 7.00 9.17 -5.18
CA TRP A 50 6.02 9.27 -4.11
C TRP A 50 6.12 10.59 -3.33
N SER A 51 7.32 11.17 -3.17
CA SER A 51 7.48 12.53 -2.64
C SER A 51 6.67 13.54 -3.45
N LYS A 52 6.80 13.51 -4.77
CA LYS A 52 6.06 14.40 -5.68
C LYS A 52 4.55 14.18 -5.60
N ARG A 53 4.10 12.92 -5.58
CA ARG A 53 2.67 12.55 -5.56
C ARG A 53 1.96 12.93 -4.27
N LEU A 54 2.66 12.91 -3.15
CA LEU A 54 2.09 13.17 -1.83
C LEU A 54 2.36 14.59 -1.33
N GLY A 55 3.32 15.32 -1.92
CA GLY A 55 3.80 16.59 -1.38
C GLY A 55 4.58 16.42 -0.07
N ILE A 56 5.18 15.23 0.16
CA ILE A 56 5.91 14.87 1.38
C ILE A 56 7.35 14.56 1.00
N ASP A 57 8.31 15.10 1.75
CA ASP A 57 9.74 14.87 1.48
C ASP A 57 10.19 13.47 1.94
N LEU A 58 9.90 12.46 1.12
CA LEU A 58 10.36 11.08 1.36
C LEU A 58 11.81 10.85 0.89
N VAL A 59 12.39 11.76 0.13
CA VAL A 59 13.78 11.63 -0.35
C VAL A 59 14.76 11.93 0.78
N ASN A 60 14.55 13.01 1.49
CA ASN A 60 15.42 13.38 2.62
C ASN A 60 15.01 12.67 3.92
N LYS A 61 13.72 12.30 4.06
CA LYS A 61 13.13 11.66 5.24
C LYS A 61 12.44 10.34 4.85
N PRO A 62 13.18 9.33 4.36
CA PRO A 62 12.61 8.08 3.85
C PRO A 62 11.85 7.29 4.92
N GLU A 63 12.16 7.47 6.20
CA GLU A 63 11.45 6.86 7.33
C GLU A 63 9.97 7.28 7.42
N LEU A 64 9.59 8.43 6.86
CA LEU A 64 8.18 8.85 6.82
C LEU A 64 7.30 7.83 6.07
N ALA A 65 7.84 7.07 5.12
CA ALA A 65 7.11 6.00 4.45
C ALA A 65 6.74 4.82 5.38
N GLU A 66 7.26 4.79 6.60
CA GLU A 66 6.90 3.81 7.64
C GLU A 66 5.67 4.25 8.44
N GLN A 67 5.26 5.52 8.36
CA GLN A 67 4.07 6.01 9.04
C GLN A 67 2.81 5.39 8.41
N PRO A 68 1.90 4.82 9.22
CA PRO A 68 0.75 4.07 8.71
C PRO A 68 -0.15 4.84 7.76
N ASP A 69 -0.38 6.11 8.02
CA ASP A 69 -1.20 7.00 7.19
C ASP A 69 -0.53 7.30 5.84
N ILE A 70 0.78 7.52 5.81
CA ILE A 70 1.55 7.73 4.58
C ILE A 70 1.62 6.42 3.79
N ALA A 71 1.90 5.29 4.46
CA ALA A 71 1.92 3.98 3.83
C ALA A 71 0.55 3.59 3.23
N ALA A 72 -0.55 3.95 3.92
CA ALA A 72 -1.90 3.75 3.41
C ALA A 72 -2.19 4.62 2.18
N GLN A 73 -1.77 5.88 2.17
CA GLN A 73 -1.88 6.73 0.99
C GLN A 73 -1.11 6.18 -0.21
N ILE A 74 0.12 5.68 0.02
CA ILE A 74 0.95 5.08 -1.03
C ILE A 74 0.24 3.87 -1.65
N ILE A 75 -0.24 2.91 -0.84
CA ILE A 75 -0.87 1.70 -1.38
C ILE A 75 -2.18 2.04 -2.10
N VAL A 76 -3.07 2.83 -1.50
CA VAL A 76 -4.39 3.14 -2.08
C VAL A 76 -4.24 3.95 -3.37
N LYS A 77 -3.46 5.04 -3.35
CA LYS A 77 -3.20 5.85 -4.55
C LYS A 77 -2.46 5.04 -5.62
N GLY A 78 -1.50 4.21 -5.22
CA GLY A 78 -0.73 3.36 -6.11
C GLY A 78 -1.58 2.33 -6.84
N MET A 79 -2.49 1.66 -6.14
CA MET A 79 -3.45 0.74 -6.74
C MET A 79 -4.44 1.46 -7.67
N LYS A 80 -4.91 2.65 -7.28
CA LYS A 80 -5.81 3.46 -8.11
C LYS A 80 -5.14 3.92 -9.40
N LEU A 81 -3.88 4.33 -9.33
CA LEU A 81 -3.12 4.89 -10.45
C LEU A 81 -2.36 3.84 -11.27
N GLY A 82 -2.21 2.62 -10.77
CA GLY A 82 -1.47 1.54 -11.44
C GLY A 82 0.06 1.70 -11.35
N THR A 83 0.57 2.40 -10.34
CA THR A 83 2.01 2.75 -10.27
C THR A 83 2.92 1.56 -9.98
N PHE A 84 2.41 0.44 -9.47
CA PHE A 84 3.24 -0.70 -9.08
C PHE A 84 3.52 -1.66 -10.25
N THR A 85 2.50 -1.98 -11.04
CA THR A 85 2.61 -2.99 -12.12
C THR A 85 1.99 -2.53 -13.44
N GLY A 86 1.51 -1.30 -13.51
CA GLY A 86 0.72 -0.80 -14.65
C GLY A 86 -0.76 -1.19 -14.57
N LYS A 87 -1.15 -2.10 -13.66
CA LYS A 87 -2.55 -2.50 -13.47
C LYS A 87 -3.21 -1.62 -12.41
N LYS A 88 -4.48 -1.23 -12.65
CA LYS A 88 -5.27 -0.35 -11.79
C LYS A 88 -6.32 -1.13 -11.02
N LEU A 89 -6.78 -0.56 -9.91
CA LEU A 89 -7.88 -1.14 -9.14
C LEU A 89 -9.15 -1.32 -9.99
N SER A 90 -9.46 -0.33 -10.83
CA SER A 90 -10.61 -0.35 -11.74
C SER A 90 -10.58 -1.49 -12.78
N ASP A 91 -9.40 -2.08 -13.05
CA ASP A 91 -9.28 -3.19 -14.00
C ASP A 91 -9.88 -4.50 -13.43
N TYR A 92 -10.04 -4.57 -12.10
CA TYR A 92 -10.46 -5.79 -11.41
C TYR A 92 -11.65 -5.59 -10.46
N ILE A 93 -11.85 -4.38 -9.93
CA ILE A 93 -12.84 -4.07 -8.92
C ILE A 93 -13.70 -2.92 -9.39
N THR A 94 -14.99 -3.18 -9.51
CA THR A 94 -16.02 -2.19 -9.85
C THR A 94 -17.23 -2.39 -8.94
N LEU A 95 -18.19 -1.45 -8.93
CA LEU A 95 -19.43 -1.59 -8.19
C LEU A 95 -20.27 -2.79 -8.67
N ARG A 96 -20.12 -3.21 -9.94
CA ARG A 96 -20.90 -4.28 -10.56
C ARG A 96 -20.23 -5.65 -10.49
N ALA A 97 -18.90 -5.68 -10.44
CA ALA A 97 -18.14 -6.93 -10.46
C ALA A 97 -16.77 -6.74 -9.76
N SER A 98 -16.36 -7.76 -9.02
CA SER A 98 -15.10 -7.76 -8.30
C SER A 98 -14.33 -9.06 -8.53
N ASN A 99 -13.18 -8.95 -9.22
CA ASN A 99 -12.24 -10.05 -9.39
C ASN A 99 -11.10 -9.91 -8.37
N PHE A 100 -11.35 -10.29 -7.12
CA PHE A 100 -10.35 -10.18 -6.04
C PHE A 100 -9.09 -11.02 -6.28
N VAL A 101 -9.20 -12.18 -6.94
CA VAL A 101 -8.04 -13.02 -7.28
C VAL A 101 -7.16 -12.30 -8.31
N GLY A 102 -7.77 -11.76 -9.37
CA GLY A 102 -7.08 -10.99 -10.40
C GLY A 102 -6.45 -9.72 -9.86
N ALA A 103 -7.11 -9.06 -8.89
CA ALA A 103 -6.65 -7.81 -8.27
C ALA A 103 -5.27 -7.93 -7.59
N ARG A 104 -4.80 -9.12 -7.23
CA ARG A 104 -3.46 -9.33 -6.71
C ARG A 104 -2.37 -8.79 -7.65
N ARG A 105 -2.61 -8.84 -8.97
CA ARG A 105 -1.70 -8.35 -10.00
C ARG A 105 -1.45 -6.85 -9.97
N ILE A 106 -2.28 -6.09 -9.27
CA ILE A 106 -2.11 -4.63 -9.15
C ILE A 106 -0.81 -4.30 -8.39
N VAL A 107 -0.47 -5.09 -7.37
CA VAL A 107 0.69 -4.85 -6.51
C VAL A 107 1.84 -5.79 -6.82
N ASN A 108 1.53 -7.08 -7.07
CA ASN A 108 2.52 -8.11 -7.30
C ASN A 108 1.87 -9.25 -8.11
N GLY A 109 2.58 -10.12 -8.73
CA GLY A 109 2.09 -11.20 -9.58
C GLY A 109 0.86 -11.96 -9.03
N THR A 110 0.92 -13.31 -9.01
CA THR A 110 -0.20 -14.15 -8.55
C THR A 110 0.07 -14.88 -7.23
N ASP A 111 1.21 -14.59 -6.61
CA ASP A 111 1.58 -15.22 -5.33
C ASP A 111 0.50 -15.00 -4.27
N LYS A 112 0.05 -16.08 -3.63
CA LYS A 112 -1.01 -16.08 -2.59
C LYS A 112 -2.31 -15.39 -3.01
N ALA A 113 -2.61 -15.29 -4.32
CA ALA A 113 -3.74 -14.54 -4.84
C ALA A 113 -5.08 -15.00 -4.24
N THR A 114 -5.33 -16.30 -4.15
CA THR A 114 -6.56 -16.87 -3.57
C THR A 114 -6.69 -16.56 -2.07
N GLN A 115 -5.59 -16.69 -1.32
CA GLN A 115 -5.58 -16.39 0.11
C GLN A 115 -5.91 -14.92 0.37
N ILE A 116 -5.27 -14.01 -0.38
CA ILE A 116 -5.51 -12.55 -0.27
C ILE A 116 -6.93 -12.21 -0.72
N ALA A 117 -7.43 -12.85 -1.79
CA ALA A 117 -8.79 -12.64 -2.27
C ALA A 117 -9.85 -13.05 -1.22
N ASN A 118 -9.64 -14.14 -0.49
CA ASN A 118 -10.56 -14.56 0.57
C ASN A 118 -10.62 -13.54 1.71
N LEU A 119 -9.49 -12.97 2.09
CA LEU A 119 -9.47 -11.86 3.06
C LEU A 119 -10.19 -10.63 2.52
N ALA A 120 -9.90 -10.24 1.27
CA ALA A 120 -10.55 -9.09 0.64
C ALA A 120 -12.08 -9.23 0.58
N LYS A 121 -12.61 -10.42 0.26
CA LYS A 121 -14.05 -10.72 0.27
C LYS A 121 -14.68 -10.55 1.66
N GLN A 122 -13.99 -10.94 2.72
CA GLN A 122 -14.48 -10.76 4.09
C GLN A 122 -14.62 -9.27 4.43
N TYR A 123 -13.63 -8.46 4.06
CA TYR A 123 -13.70 -7.00 4.27
C TYR A 123 -14.72 -6.32 3.37
N ASP A 124 -14.85 -6.75 2.12
CA ASP A 124 -15.89 -6.26 1.21
C ASP A 124 -17.28 -6.49 1.80
N ALA A 125 -17.54 -7.68 2.35
CA ALA A 125 -18.80 -7.99 3.02
C ALA A 125 -19.07 -7.10 4.24
N LEU A 126 -18.04 -6.85 5.07
CA LEU A 126 -18.16 -5.97 6.23
C LEU A 126 -18.40 -4.51 5.82
N LEU A 127 -17.69 -4.02 4.80
CA LEU A 127 -17.88 -2.67 4.28
C LEU A 127 -19.29 -2.49 3.70
N LYS A 128 -19.80 -3.47 2.95
CA LYS A 128 -21.17 -3.45 2.43
C LYS A 128 -22.23 -3.45 3.54
N ALA A 129 -22.02 -4.22 4.60
CA ALA A 129 -22.90 -4.19 5.77
C ALA A 129 -22.96 -2.81 6.45
N GLU A 130 -21.90 -2.01 6.32
CA GLU A 130 -21.83 -0.62 6.81
C GLU A 130 -22.34 0.42 5.78
N GLY A 131 -22.89 -0.04 4.63
CA GLY A 131 -23.44 0.81 3.58
C GLY A 131 -22.41 1.41 2.61
N TYR A 132 -21.19 0.85 2.54
CA TYR A 132 -20.23 1.27 1.51
C TYR A 132 -20.50 0.57 0.18
N GLY A 133 -20.41 1.32 -0.94
CA GLY A 133 -20.58 0.79 -2.29
C GLY A 133 -22.01 0.74 -2.78
N GLU A 134 -22.96 1.26 -2.04
CA GLU A 134 -24.31 1.56 -2.54
C GLU A 134 -24.28 2.91 -3.28
N ASP A 135 -25.11 3.05 -4.33
CA ASP A 135 -25.32 4.31 -5.06
C ASP A 135 -26.08 5.32 -4.17
N THR A 136 -25.51 5.68 -3.04
CA THR A 136 -26.01 6.79 -2.23
C THR A 136 -25.43 8.09 -2.80
N PRO A 137 -26.28 9.13 -3.02
CA PRO A 137 -25.78 10.45 -3.38
C PRO A 137 -24.71 10.87 -2.36
N ALA A 138 -23.63 11.49 -2.84
CA ALA A 138 -22.49 11.90 -2.03
C ALA A 138 -22.97 12.47 -0.69
N ARG A 139 -22.64 11.79 0.41
CA ARG A 139 -22.96 12.29 1.74
C ARG A 139 -22.24 13.62 1.91
N ASP A 140 -23.03 14.64 2.21
CA ASP A 140 -22.50 15.95 2.59
C ASP A 140 -21.55 15.78 3.79
N ILE A 141 -20.27 16.06 3.57
CA ILE A 141 -19.18 15.87 4.56
C ILE A 141 -19.25 16.93 5.67
N GLY A 142 -20.37 17.64 5.80
CA GLY A 142 -20.55 18.77 6.72
C GLY A 142 -20.96 18.44 8.16
N THR A 143 -21.26 17.18 8.51
CA THR A 143 -21.64 16.84 9.89
C THR A 143 -20.63 15.89 10.53
N PRO A 144 -20.05 16.24 11.71
CA PRO A 144 -19.18 15.33 12.43
C PRO A 144 -20.00 14.13 12.93
N VAL A 145 -19.74 12.94 12.38
CA VAL A 145 -20.33 11.69 12.86
C VAL A 145 -19.63 11.33 14.17
N THR A 146 -20.34 11.51 15.26
CA THR A 146 -19.94 11.01 16.59
C THR A 146 -19.88 9.48 16.56
N SER A 147 -18.71 8.91 16.84
CA SER A 147 -18.44 7.54 17.32
C SER A 147 -18.47 6.35 16.35
N LYS A 148 -18.32 6.49 15.03
CA LYS A 148 -17.96 5.31 14.19
C LYS A 148 -16.45 5.29 13.93
N PRO A 149 -15.79 4.13 14.01
CA PRO A 149 -14.36 4.04 13.69
C PRO A 149 -14.15 4.51 12.24
N SER A 150 -13.17 5.39 12.04
CA SER A 150 -12.86 5.89 10.70
C SER A 150 -12.39 4.74 9.79
N LEU A 151 -12.63 4.85 8.47
CA LEU A 151 -12.11 3.88 7.49
C LEU A 151 -10.61 3.65 7.70
N LEU A 152 -9.88 4.67 8.12
CA LEU A 152 -8.46 4.60 8.45
C LEU A 152 -8.20 3.69 9.67
N SER A 153 -9.05 3.75 10.73
CA SER A 153 -8.89 2.88 11.90
C SER A 153 -9.26 1.43 11.60
N LEU A 154 -10.20 1.19 10.70
CA LEU A 154 -10.53 -0.15 10.20
C LEU A 154 -9.39 -0.73 9.36
N ILE A 155 -8.80 0.06 8.48
CA ILE A 155 -7.62 -0.32 7.69
C ILE A 155 -6.43 -0.59 8.61
N LEU A 156 -6.20 0.22 9.62
CA LEU A 156 -5.11 0.05 10.60
C LEU A 156 -5.30 -1.20 11.46
N SER A 157 -6.53 -1.50 11.91
CA SER A 157 -6.84 -2.73 12.64
C SER A 157 -6.68 -3.98 11.76
N PHE A 158 -6.97 -3.87 10.46
CA PHE A 158 -6.72 -4.91 9.48
C PHE A 158 -5.26 -5.30 9.40
N PHE A 159 -4.39 -4.34 9.19
CA PHE A 159 -2.96 -4.61 9.08
C PHE A 159 -2.37 -5.12 10.39
N SER A 160 -2.83 -4.65 11.55
CA SER A 160 -2.38 -5.16 12.85
C SER A 160 -2.80 -6.63 13.09
N ASN A 161 -3.98 -7.05 12.63
CA ASN A 161 -4.47 -8.43 12.78
C ASN A 161 -3.84 -9.40 11.76
N LEU A 162 -3.53 -8.92 10.54
CA LEU A 162 -2.87 -9.72 9.51
C LEU A 162 -1.47 -10.18 9.98
N PHE A 163 -0.77 -9.35 10.73
CA PHE A 163 0.59 -9.64 11.23
C PHE A 163 0.63 -10.31 12.61
N ARG A 164 -0.48 -10.35 13.36
CA ARG A 164 -0.56 -11.09 14.62
C ARG A 164 -0.68 -12.62 14.45
N ARG A 165 -1.11 -13.09 13.28
CA ARG A 165 -1.32 -14.53 12.99
C ARG A 165 -0.13 -15.22 12.31
N SER A 166 1.03 -14.56 12.21
CA SER A 166 2.27 -15.14 11.66
C SER A 166 3.31 -15.34 12.77
N LYS A 167 2.91 -15.95 13.88
CA LYS A 167 3.80 -16.59 14.86
C LYS A 167 3.45 -18.03 14.97
#